data_f8879a75160d4dcf5e1ebb1e0e46d84c
#
_entry.id   f8879a75160d4dcf5e1ebb1e0e46d84c
#
_cell.length_a   1.000
_cell.length_b   1.000
_cell.length_c   1.000
_cell.angle_alpha   90.00
_cell.angle_beta   90.00
_cell.angle_gamma   90.00
#
_symmetry.space_group_name_H-M   'P 1'
#
loop_
_entity.id
_entity.type
_entity.pdbx_description
1 polymer ?
#
loop_
_entity_poly.entity_id
_entity_poly.type
_entity_poly.pdbx_seq_one_letter_code
_entity_poly.pdbx_strand_id
1 'polypeptide(L)'
;MSELTYAGEPAEFRFSMTSVTLGAAVLLEATVPHLRYERSARHVAAGNDEYLLVAYLRGEARMAIAGDELAMPAGHVGVIDLTCPSRSDVAPPSGGRLARHLSLLLPRARLAPLLAAPDAVGGQLIRGDAGYGSILLGLLCELWRQAGRLDLAQSVRVTDAIAGLVAGALRPALDREDDVRRAELSAKRAAIQRYLDRQTDAIDIEEVCRRFAMSRASLYRMFEADGGLVRLARQRRLQCALAQLTSPGHRHRRVVDIALQHGFATESGFIRAFRRHFGISPGDARAAAADRRVGS
;
A
#
# COMPACT_ATOMS: atom_id res chain seq x y z
N MET A 1 6.17 3.02 -6.82
CA MET A 1 7.03 4.12 -6.26
C MET A 1 6.10 5.11 -5.59
N SER A 2 6.49 5.76 -4.51
CA SER A 2 5.68 6.80 -3.83
C SER A 2 6.18 8.18 -4.25
N GLU A 3 5.31 9.18 -4.18
CA GLU A 3 5.69 10.58 -4.38
C GLU A 3 6.24 11.15 -3.06
N LEU A 4 7.31 11.94 -3.16
CA LEU A 4 8.00 12.53 -2.02
C LEU A 4 7.77 14.03 -2.03
N THR A 5 7.40 14.61 -0.89
CA THR A 5 7.29 16.05 -0.72
C THR A 5 8.16 16.49 0.46
N TYR A 6 9.02 17.44 0.22
CA TYR A 6 9.86 18.09 1.23
C TYR A 6 9.39 19.54 1.43
N ALA A 7 9.15 19.92 2.67
CA ALA A 7 8.63 21.25 3.00
C ALA A 7 9.70 22.25 3.49
N GLY A 8 10.98 21.82 3.59
CA GLY A 8 12.09 22.67 4.02
C GLY A 8 12.83 23.36 2.87
N GLU A 9 13.90 24.08 3.19
CA GLU A 9 14.76 24.72 2.22
C GLU A 9 15.53 23.69 1.39
N PRO A 10 15.53 23.75 0.04
CA PRO A 10 16.19 22.76 -0.81
C PRO A 10 17.67 22.54 -0.50
N ALA A 11 18.39 23.59 -0.08
CA ALA A 11 19.81 23.52 0.29
C ALA A 11 20.08 22.69 1.56
N GLU A 12 19.07 22.50 2.41
CA GLU A 12 19.15 21.71 3.64
C GLU A 12 18.70 20.26 3.45
N PHE A 13 18.20 19.91 2.26
CA PHE A 13 17.76 18.56 1.96
C PHE A 13 18.91 17.54 2.07
N ARG A 14 18.77 16.62 3.00
CA ARG A 14 19.71 15.51 3.21
C ARG A 14 18.91 14.21 3.22
N PHE A 15 19.15 13.39 2.23
CA PHE A 15 18.51 12.10 2.07
C PHE A 15 19.57 11.04 1.82
N SER A 16 19.53 9.98 2.56
CA SER A 16 20.38 8.79 2.33
C SER A 16 19.52 7.54 2.38
N MET A 17 19.69 6.66 1.42
CA MET A 17 19.05 5.36 1.39
C MET A 17 20.01 4.31 0.86
N THR A 18 20.15 3.23 1.61
CA THR A 18 20.91 2.05 1.21
C THR A 18 19.98 0.85 1.23
N SER A 19 20.08 -0.03 0.25
CA SER A 19 19.25 -1.23 0.16
C SER A 19 20.07 -2.47 -0.14
N VAL A 20 19.57 -3.61 0.35
CA VAL A 20 20.13 -4.94 0.08
C VAL A 20 18.99 -5.86 -0.34
N THR A 21 19.20 -6.59 -1.43
CA THR A 21 18.25 -7.58 -1.92
C THR A 21 18.44 -8.91 -1.18
N LEU A 22 17.37 -9.44 -0.61
CA LEU A 22 17.33 -10.69 0.14
C LEU A 22 16.40 -11.70 -0.56
N GLY A 23 16.87 -12.23 -1.67
CA GLY A 23 16.03 -13.04 -2.56
C GLY A 23 14.96 -12.18 -3.23
N ALA A 24 13.68 -12.45 -2.94
CA ALA A 24 12.57 -11.65 -3.44
C ALA A 24 12.19 -10.46 -2.53
N ALA A 25 12.79 -10.37 -1.33
CA ALA A 25 12.59 -9.27 -0.40
C ALA A 25 13.68 -8.20 -0.57
N VAL A 26 13.38 -6.97 -0.15
CA VAL A 26 14.35 -5.86 -0.14
C VAL A 26 14.38 -5.23 1.23
N LEU A 27 15.53 -5.24 1.87
CA LEU A 27 15.78 -4.53 3.12
C LEU A 27 16.46 -3.21 2.80
N LEU A 28 15.99 -2.13 3.40
CA LEU A 28 16.58 -0.81 3.21
C LEU A 28 16.69 -0.06 4.54
N GLU A 29 17.70 0.76 4.62
CA GLU A 29 17.85 1.79 5.65
C GLU A 29 17.74 3.16 4.99
N ALA A 30 16.94 4.05 5.57
CA ALA A 30 16.87 5.42 5.12
C ALA A 30 17.08 6.39 6.28
N THR A 31 17.79 7.48 5.97
CA THR A 31 17.94 8.65 6.84
C THR A 31 17.37 9.83 6.07
N VAL A 32 16.34 10.44 6.64
CA VAL A 32 15.50 11.41 5.94
C VAL A 32 15.21 12.64 6.81
N PRO A 33 15.07 13.84 6.21
CA PRO A 33 14.55 15.00 6.92
C PRO A 33 13.05 14.84 7.19
N HIS A 34 12.36 15.89 7.58
CA HIS A 34 10.90 15.89 7.62
C HIS A 34 10.37 15.73 6.18
N LEU A 35 9.79 14.55 5.90
CA LEU A 35 9.27 14.18 4.59
C LEU A 35 7.85 13.69 4.64
N ARG A 36 7.09 14.00 3.60
CA ARG A 36 5.81 13.38 3.31
C ARG A 36 5.95 12.41 2.15
N TYR A 37 5.52 11.18 2.38
CA TYR A 37 5.37 10.15 1.34
C TYR A 37 3.90 10.03 0.99
N GLU A 38 3.58 10.05 -0.29
CA GLU A 38 2.22 9.79 -0.76
C GLU A 38 2.23 8.67 -1.79
N ARG A 39 1.51 7.60 -1.45
CA ARG A 39 1.22 6.49 -2.35
C ARG A 39 -0.22 6.62 -2.78
N SER A 40 -0.43 7.29 -3.89
CA SER A 40 -1.75 7.46 -4.48
C SER A 40 -2.24 6.15 -5.11
N ALA A 41 -3.53 6.09 -5.41
CA ALA A 41 -4.13 4.98 -6.16
C ALA A 41 -3.43 4.72 -7.51
N ARG A 42 -2.82 5.74 -8.12
CA ARG A 42 -2.00 5.62 -9.34
C ARG A 42 -0.73 4.78 -9.09
N HIS A 43 -0.09 4.96 -7.93
CA HIS A 43 1.09 4.19 -7.57
C HIS A 43 0.76 2.74 -7.23
N VAL A 44 -0.43 2.50 -6.68
CA VAL A 44 -0.94 1.13 -6.43
C VAL A 44 -1.19 0.39 -7.75
N ALA A 45 -1.78 1.06 -8.73
CA ALA A 45 -2.04 0.47 -10.05
C ALA A 45 -0.76 0.08 -10.83
N ALA A 46 0.39 0.66 -10.48
CA ALA A 46 1.68 0.32 -11.09
C ALA A 46 2.28 -1.02 -10.59
N GLY A 47 1.61 -1.70 -9.65
CA GLY A 47 1.83 -3.12 -9.35
C GLY A 47 2.92 -3.43 -8.34
N ASN A 48 2.75 -3.05 -7.08
CA ASN A 48 3.50 -3.67 -5.98
C ASN A 48 2.54 -4.57 -5.20
N ASP A 49 2.83 -5.86 -5.14
CA ASP A 49 2.10 -6.84 -4.35
C ASP A 49 2.96 -7.26 -3.14
N GLU A 50 3.21 -6.30 -2.27
CA GLU A 50 4.14 -6.43 -1.16
C GLU A 50 3.53 -5.84 0.12
N TYR A 51 4.01 -6.35 1.25
CA TYR A 51 3.91 -5.67 2.53
C TYR A 51 5.19 -4.91 2.82
N LEU A 52 5.07 -3.73 3.42
CA LEU A 52 6.18 -2.97 3.95
C LEU A 52 6.17 -3.06 5.48
N LEU A 53 7.22 -3.65 6.03
CA LEU A 53 7.53 -3.53 7.45
C LEU A 53 8.43 -2.32 7.63
N VAL A 54 8.06 -1.37 8.47
CA VAL A 54 8.88 -0.18 8.73
C VAL A 54 9.11 0.01 10.22
N ALA A 55 10.38 0.12 10.61
CA ALA A 55 10.81 0.34 11.98
C ALA A 55 11.57 1.66 12.08
N TYR A 56 11.01 2.65 12.77
CA TYR A 56 11.72 3.89 13.05
C TYR A 56 12.71 3.66 14.18
N LEU A 57 14.01 3.85 13.89
CA LEU A 57 15.09 3.78 14.87
C LEU A 57 15.30 5.14 15.55
N ARG A 58 14.94 6.21 14.83
CA ARG A 58 15.00 7.59 15.30
C ARG A 58 13.95 8.42 14.58
N GLY A 59 13.21 9.24 15.33
CA GLY A 59 12.05 9.95 14.80
C GLY A 59 10.80 9.10 14.80
N GLU A 60 9.78 9.54 14.12
CA GLU A 60 8.47 8.90 14.08
C GLU A 60 7.77 9.16 12.75
N ALA A 61 6.67 8.48 12.51
CA ALA A 61 5.76 8.83 11.42
C ALA A 61 4.30 8.81 11.87
N ARG A 62 3.50 9.61 11.18
CA ARG A 62 2.04 9.50 11.18
C ARG A 62 1.60 9.05 9.81
N MET A 63 0.82 8.01 9.74
CA MET A 63 0.38 7.43 8.48
C MET A 63 -1.14 7.40 8.42
N ALA A 64 -1.68 7.80 7.27
CA ALA A 64 -3.08 7.56 6.91
C ALA A 64 -3.13 6.43 5.87
N ILE A 65 -3.81 5.34 6.20
CA ILE A 65 -4.01 4.17 5.34
C ILE A 65 -5.48 3.84 5.31
N ALA A 66 -6.05 3.75 4.12
CA ALA A 66 -7.44 3.34 3.92
C ALA A 66 -8.47 4.09 4.80
N GLY A 67 -8.13 5.31 5.26
CA GLY A 67 -8.97 6.16 6.11
C GLY A 67 -8.69 6.04 7.61
N ASP A 68 -7.82 5.13 8.03
CA ASP A 68 -7.36 5.00 9.41
C ASP A 68 -6.04 5.73 9.61
N GLU A 69 -5.87 6.37 10.77
CA GLU A 69 -4.61 6.99 11.16
C GLU A 69 -3.80 6.06 12.06
N LEU A 70 -2.52 5.92 11.76
CA LEU A 70 -1.56 5.13 12.51
C LEU A 70 -0.38 6.00 12.93
N ALA A 71 -0.13 6.10 14.23
CA ALA A 71 1.12 6.64 14.76
C ALA A 71 2.18 5.55 14.84
N MET A 72 3.36 5.83 14.30
CA MET A 72 4.51 4.91 14.29
C MET A 72 5.70 5.57 15.01
N PRO A 73 5.73 5.52 16.34
CA PRO A 73 6.85 6.04 17.11
C PRO A 73 8.11 5.16 16.94
N ALA A 74 9.27 5.72 17.27
CA ALA A 74 10.51 4.96 17.31
C ALA A 74 10.42 3.72 18.20
N GLY A 75 11.11 2.66 17.80
CA GLY A 75 11.14 1.41 18.56
C GLY A 75 9.96 0.46 18.30
N HIS A 76 9.09 0.78 17.37
CA HIS A 76 7.94 -0.04 16.98
C HIS A 76 8.04 -0.43 15.51
N VAL A 77 7.28 -1.44 15.06
CA VAL A 77 7.26 -1.90 13.68
C VAL A 77 5.86 -1.70 13.11
N GLY A 78 5.74 -0.83 12.11
CA GLY A 78 4.51 -0.68 11.33
C GLY A 78 4.45 -1.72 10.21
N VAL A 79 3.27 -2.26 9.98
CA VAL A 79 2.98 -3.18 8.86
C VAL A 79 2.00 -2.50 7.91
N ILE A 80 2.41 -2.34 6.66
CA ILE A 80 1.72 -1.58 5.64
C ILE A 80 1.45 -2.47 4.44
N ASP A 81 0.21 -2.53 4.00
CA ASP A 81 -0.14 -3.17 2.74
C ASP A 81 0.05 -2.18 1.59
N LEU A 82 1.04 -2.43 0.73
CA LEU A 82 1.34 -1.57 -0.42
C LEU A 82 0.32 -1.67 -1.56
N THR A 83 -0.66 -2.55 -1.46
CA THR A 83 -1.80 -2.57 -2.37
C THR A 83 -2.86 -1.51 -2.04
N CYS A 84 -2.69 -0.79 -0.92
CA CYS A 84 -3.57 0.29 -0.49
C CYS A 84 -2.91 1.66 -0.68
N PRO A 85 -3.69 2.69 -1.08
CA PRO A 85 -3.22 4.07 -1.02
C PRO A 85 -2.89 4.47 0.42
N SER A 86 -1.80 5.21 0.59
CA SER A 86 -1.36 5.66 1.91
C SER A 86 -0.64 7.00 1.84
N ARG A 87 -0.67 7.72 2.95
CA ARG A 87 0.12 8.93 3.16
C ARG A 87 0.89 8.79 4.47
N SER A 88 2.17 9.11 4.46
CA SER A 88 3.02 9.08 5.65
C SER A 88 3.72 10.43 5.81
N ASP A 89 3.63 10.98 7.00
CA ASP A 89 4.34 12.19 7.41
C ASP A 89 5.43 11.76 8.40
N VAL A 90 6.68 11.83 7.96
CA VAL A 90 7.85 11.37 8.72
C VAL A 90 8.51 12.56 9.38
N ALA A 91 8.59 12.54 10.70
CA ALA A 91 9.18 13.60 11.50
C ALA A 91 10.48 13.16 12.20
N PRO A 92 11.53 13.97 12.14
CA PRO A 92 12.70 13.82 13.00
C PRO A 92 12.32 13.90 14.49
N PRO A 93 13.15 13.36 15.41
CA PRO A 93 12.92 13.56 16.84
C PRO A 93 13.05 15.03 17.22
N SER A 94 12.45 15.42 18.33
CA SER A 94 12.52 16.79 18.85
C SER A 94 13.99 17.27 18.95
N GLY A 95 14.30 18.42 18.36
CA GLY A 95 15.65 18.97 18.25
C GLY A 95 16.59 18.24 17.28
N GLY A 96 16.13 17.19 16.59
CA GLY A 96 16.86 16.48 15.55
C GLY A 96 16.53 17.02 14.16
N ARG A 97 17.44 16.80 13.20
CA ARG A 97 17.22 17.17 11.79
C ARG A 97 16.81 16.02 10.91
N LEU A 98 17.08 14.79 11.33
CA LEU A 98 16.90 13.58 10.51
C LEU A 98 16.21 12.48 11.30
N ALA A 99 15.25 11.82 10.68
CA ALA A 99 14.71 10.55 11.10
C ALA A 99 15.50 9.41 10.46
N ARG A 100 15.52 8.23 11.10
CA ARG A 100 16.17 7.02 10.58
C ARG A 100 15.25 5.84 10.74
N HIS A 101 15.06 5.07 9.68
CA HIS A 101 14.24 3.88 9.72
C HIS A 101 14.83 2.74 8.90
N LEU A 102 14.49 1.52 9.32
CA LEU A 102 14.66 0.30 8.54
C LEU A 102 13.32 -0.06 7.91
N SER A 103 13.36 -0.53 6.68
CA SER A 103 12.16 -1.00 5.98
C SER A 103 12.46 -2.31 5.27
N LEU A 104 11.57 -3.29 5.42
CA LEU A 104 11.64 -4.55 4.70
C LEU A 104 10.41 -4.65 3.78
N LEU A 105 10.65 -4.65 2.47
CA LEU A 105 9.66 -5.00 1.46
C LEU A 105 9.58 -6.53 1.40
N LEU A 106 8.46 -7.06 1.81
CA LEU A 106 8.21 -8.49 1.90
C LEU A 106 7.13 -8.89 0.88
N PRO A 107 7.43 -9.78 -0.08
CA PRO A 107 6.44 -10.22 -1.05
C PRO A 107 5.19 -10.77 -0.36
N ARG A 108 4.01 -10.39 -0.86
CA ARG A 108 2.72 -10.84 -0.33
C ARG A 108 2.63 -12.35 -0.25
N ALA A 109 3.18 -13.05 -1.25
CA ALA A 109 3.22 -14.51 -1.30
C ALA A 109 3.92 -15.17 -0.09
N ARG A 110 4.78 -14.42 0.63
CA ARG A 110 5.49 -14.95 1.81
C ARG A 110 4.73 -14.74 3.10
N LEU A 111 4.02 -13.62 3.25
CA LEU A 111 3.32 -13.27 4.49
C LEU A 111 1.83 -13.63 4.45
N ALA A 112 1.13 -13.38 3.35
CA ALA A 112 -0.32 -13.57 3.26
C ALA A 112 -0.80 -14.99 3.62
N PRO A 113 -0.10 -16.09 3.22
CA PRO A 113 -0.53 -17.44 3.61
C PRO A 113 -0.48 -17.72 5.12
N LEU A 114 0.29 -16.92 5.87
CA LEU A 114 0.46 -17.09 7.33
C LEU A 114 -0.55 -16.26 8.14
N LEU A 115 -1.33 -15.39 7.48
CA LEU A 115 -2.27 -14.47 8.10
C LEU A 115 -3.70 -15.00 8.01
N ALA A 116 -4.46 -14.90 9.09
CA ALA A 116 -5.88 -15.25 9.10
C ALA A 116 -6.70 -14.31 8.19
N ALA A 117 -6.34 -13.04 8.11
CA ALA A 117 -6.99 -12.03 7.28
C ALA A 117 -5.93 -11.16 6.57
N PRO A 118 -5.32 -11.63 5.45
CA PRO A 118 -4.22 -10.95 4.78
C PRO A 118 -4.49 -9.49 4.38
N ASP A 119 -5.75 -9.19 4.07
CA ASP A 119 -6.17 -7.87 3.61
C ASP A 119 -6.54 -6.91 4.75
N ALA A 120 -6.55 -7.41 5.99
CA ALA A 120 -6.81 -6.61 7.19
C ALA A 120 -5.53 -6.09 7.86
N VAL A 121 -4.37 -6.46 7.34
CA VAL A 121 -3.06 -6.20 7.97
C VAL A 121 -2.52 -4.80 7.66
N GLY A 122 -3.10 -4.11 6.69
CA GLY A 122 -2.67 -2.75 6.35
C GLY A 122 -2.91 -1.76 7.51
N GLY A 123 -1.84 -1.11 8.00
CA GLY A 123 -1.93 -0.12 9.05
C GLY A 123 -1.92 -0.71 10.47
N GLN A 124 -1.24 -1.83 10.69
CA GLN A 124 -1.04 -2.40 12.02
C GLN A 124 0.30 -1.96 12.63
N LEU A 125 0.30 -1.75 13.95
CA LEU A 125 1.51 -1.45 14.73
C LEU A 125 1.85 -2.64 15.63
N ILE A 126 3.03 -3.20 15.43
CA ILE A 126 3.62 -4.20 16.33
C ILE A 126 4.47 -3.45 17.35
N ARG A 127 4.08 -3.51 18.60
CA ARG A 127 4.79 -2.85 19.70
C ARG A 127 6.15 -3.48 19.92
N GLY A 128 7.22 -2.68 19.87
CA GLY A 128 8.60 -3.14 19.98
C GLY A 128 9.14 -3.15 21.41
N ASP A 129 8.32 -2.82 22.41
CA ASP A 129 8.71 -2.75 23.84
C ASP A 129 8.67 -4.11 24.54
N ALA A 130 7.99 -5.11 23.98
CA ALA A 130 7.90 -6.46 24.55
C ALA A 130 7.54 -7.54 23.51
N GLY A 131 7.73 -8.80 23.87
CA GLY A 131 7.25 -9.97 23.15
C GLY A 131 7.76 -10.05 21.70
N TYR A 132 6.87 -10.41 20.79
CA TYR A 132 7.19 -10.58 19.36
C TYR A 132 7.78 -9.33 18.72
N GLY A 133 7.29 -8.15 19.09
CA GLY A 133 7.73 -6.91 18.47
C GLY A 133 9.17 -6.55 18.86
N SER A 134 9.57 -6.79 20.10
CA SER A 134 10.96 -6.60 20.54
C SER A 134 11.91 -7.55 19.79
N ILE A 135 11.53 -8.82 19.63
CA ILE A 135 12.30 -9.80 18.87
C ILE A 135 12.39 -9.38 17.40
N LEU A 136 11.27 -8.98 16.80
CA LEU A 136 11.21 -8.56 15.40
C LEU A 136 12.07 -7.33 15.14
N LEU A 137 11.99 -6.31 16.00
CA LEU A 137 12.82 -5.11 15.90
C LEU A 137 14.31 -5.44 16.00
N GLY A 138 14.70 -6.26 16.99
CA GLY A 138 16.06 -6.72 17.16
C GLY A 138 16.56 -7.52 15.95
N LEU A 139 15.72 -8.40 15.41
CA LEU A 139 16.05 -9.18 14.22
C LEU A 139 16.21 -8.30 12.97
N LEU A 140 15.37 -7.30 12.75
CA LEU A 140 15.52 -6.35 11.65
C LEU A 140 16.84 -5.58 11.75
N CYS A 141 17.20 -5.12 12.95
CA CYS A 141 18.46 -4.43 13.17
C CYS A 141 19.68 -5.34 12.94
N GLU A 142 19.61 -6.61 13.41
CA GLU A 142 20.69 -7.57 13.18
C GLU A 142 20.77 -7.97 11.72
N LEU A 143 19.65 -8.22 11.08
CA LEU A 143 19.59 -8.53 9.66
C LEU A 143 20.24 -7.43 8.82
N TRP A 144 19.99 -6.15 9.14
CA TRP A 144 20.65 -5.03 8.47
C TRP A 144 22.18 -5.11 8.58
N ARG A 145 22.70 -5.41 9.77
CA ARG A 145 24.16 -5.53 9.99
C ARG A 145 24.80 -6.69 9.24
N GLN A 146 24.05 -7.77 9.00
CA GLN A 146 24.54 -9.01 8.40
C GLN A 146 24.16 -9.17 6.93
N ALA A 147 23.27 -8.33 6.39
CA ALA A 147 22.64 -8.54 5.08
C ALA A 147 23.65 -8.76 3.93
N GLY A 148 24.75 -8.01 3.94
CA GLY A 148 25.81 -8.16 2.92
C GLY A 148 26.64 -9.44 3.02
N ARG A 149 26.43 -10.26 4.06
CA ARG A 149 27.17 -11.51 4.30
C ARG A 149 26.33 -12.76 4.08
N LEU A 150 25.02 -12.60 3.89
CA LEU A 150 24.09 -13.71 3.71
C LEU A 150 24.11 -14.18 2.26
N ASP A 151 24.17 -15.49 2.07
CA ASP A 151 23.87 -16.09 0.78
C ASP A 151 22.37 -16.06 0.46
N LEU A 152 21.99 -16.44 -0.77
CA LEU A 152 20.60 -16.43 -1.20
C LEU A 152 19.71 -17.36 -0.35
N ALA A 153 20.20 -18.54 -0.01
CA ALA A 153 19.42 -19.51 0.77
C ALA A 153 19.21 -19.04 2.21
N GLN A 154 20.22 -18.42 2.82
CA GLN A 154 20.13 -17.79 4.13
C GLN A 154 19.16 -16.60 4.12
N SER A 155 19.26 -15.75 3.09
CA SER A 155 18.39 -14.59 2.89
C SER A 155 16.91 -14.99 2.82
N VAL A 156 16.59 -16.03 2.03
CA VAL A 156 15.22 -16.56 1.93
C VAL A 156 14.72 -17.09 3.28
N ARG A 157 15.54 -17.91 3.99
CA ARG A 157 15.14 -18.47 5.29
C ARG A 157 14.90 -17.41 6.36
N VAL A 158 15.75 -16.39 6.40
CA VAL A 158 15.56 -15.28 7.35
C VAL A 158 14.30 -14.48 7.04
N THR A 159 14.01 -14.19 5.78
CA THR A 159 12.78 -13.47 5.40
C THR A 159 11.53 -14.30 5.70
N ASP A 160 11.56 -15.62 5.53
CA ASP A 160 10.47 -16.52 5.92
C ASP A 160 10.27 -16.56 7.44
N ALA A 161 11.36 -16.55 8.22
CA ALA A 161 11.29 -16.46 9.68
C ALA A 161 10.68 -15.12 10.15
N ILE A 162 11.04 -14.00 9.51
CA ILE A 162 10.44 -12.69 9.78
C ILE A 162 8.94 -12.72 9.46
N ALA A 163 8.53 -13.30 8.33
CA ALA A 163 7.12 -13.45 7.99
C ALA A 163 6.36 -14.23 9.06
N GLY A 164 6.94 -15.32 9.59
CA GLY A 164 6.37 -16.09 10.71
C GLY A 164 6.22 -15.29 12.00
N LEU A 165 7.24 -14.48 12.37
CA LEU A 165 7.18 -13.60 13.55
C LEU A 165 6.12 -12.50 13.39
N VAL A 166 6.04 -11.89 12.21
CA VAL A 166 5.00 -10.88 11.91
C VAL A 166 3.62 -11.50 12.02
N ALA A 167 3.40 -12.66 11.42
CA ALA A 167 2.12 -13.35 11.50
C ALA A 167 1.75 -13.72 12.95
N GLY A 168 2.73 -14.15 13.76
CA GLY A 168 2.54 -14.41 15.18
C GLY A 168 2.18 -13.15 15.98
N ALA A 169 2.83 -12.02 15.68
CA ALA A 169 2.58 -10.74 16.34
C ALA A 169 1.22 -10.12 15.96
N LEU A 170 0.75 -10.40 14.75
CA LEU A 170 -0.52 -9.89 14.21
C LEU A 170 -1.71 -10.82 14.50
N ARG A 171 -1.48 -11.99 15.09
CA ARG A 171 -2.59 -12.80 15.60
C ARG A 171 -3.35 -11.97 16.63
N PRO A 172 -4.68 -11.83 16.49
CA PRO A 172 -5.48 -11.18 17.52
C PRO A 172 -5.14 -11.87 18.85
N ALA A 173 -4.76 -11.11 19.85
CA ALA A 173 -4.81 -11.62 21.21
C ALA A 173 -6.27 -12.02 21.44
N LEU A 174 -6.53 -13.30 21.71
CA LEU A 174 -7.87 -13.88 21.84
C LEU A 174 -8.75 -13.20 22.91
N ASP A 175 -8.21 -12.21 23.60
CA ASP A 175 -8.82 -11.54 24.76
C ASP A 175 -9.34 -10.11 24.50
N ARG A 176 -9.31 -9.59 23.25
CA ARG A 176 -9.82 -8.26 22.95
C ARG A 176 -10.86 -8.31 21.86
N GLU A 177 -12.13 -8.38 22.24
CA GLU A 177 -13.28 -8.36 21.34
C GLU A 177 -13.26 -7.16 20.36
N ASP A 178 -12.74 -6.01 20.80
CA ASP A 178 -12.63 -4.80 19.97
C ASP A 178 -11.59 -4.92 18.86
N ASP A 179 -10.46 -5.60 19.11
CA ASP A 179 -9.41 -5.79 18.10
C ASP A 179 -9.83 -6.83 17.06
N VAL A 180 -10.54 -7.89 17.49
CA VAL A 180 -11.15 -8.88 16.59
C VAL A 180 -12.20 -8.20 15.70
N ARG A 181 -13.08 -7.40 16.28
CA ARG A 181 -14.12 -6.67 15.54
C ARG A 181 -13.53 -5.67 14.54
N ARG A 182 -12.44 -4.97 14.91
CA ARG A 182 -11.74 -4.06 14.00
C ARG A 182 -11.06 -4.81 12.85
N ALA A 183 -10.40 -5.94 13.14
CA ALA A 183 -9.80 -6.79 12.12
C ALA A 183 -10.85 -7.38 11.15
N GLU A 184 -12.00 -7.82 11.66
CA GLU A 184 -13.12 -8.29 10.84
C GLU A 184 -13.68 -7.19 9.93
N LEU A 185 -13.85 -5.97 10.43
CA LEU A 185 -14.33 -4.84 9.64
C LEU A 185 -13.33 -4.45 8.56
N SER A 186 -12.03 -4.46 8.87
CA SER A 186 -10.96 -4.19 7.91
C SER A 186 -10.89 -5.26 6.82
N ALA A 187 -10.95 -6.54 7.20
CA ALA A 187 -11.01 -7.66 6.24
C ALA A 187 -12.25 -7.58 5.34
N LYS A 188 -13.40 -7.25 5.91
CA LYS A 188 -14.65 -7.07 5.18
C LYS A 188 -14.57 -5.91 4.19
N ARG A 189 -13.97 -4.79 4.59
CA ARG A 189 -13.71 -3.62 3.72
C ARG A 189 -12.82 -4.00 2.53
N ALA A 190 -11.71 -4.67 2.79
CA ALA A 190 -10.79 -5.12 1.74
C ALA A 190 -11.45 -6.13 0.78
N ALA A 191 -12.28 -7.04 1.29
CA ALA A 191 -13.03 -7.99 0.47
C ALA A 191 -14.05 -7.29 -0.44
N ILE A 192 -14.73 -6.26 0.06
CA ILE A 192 -15.64 -5.42 -0.74
C ILE A 192 -14.85 -4.67 -1.82
N GLN A 193 -13.71 -4.07 -1.48
CA GLN A 193 -12.86 -3.40 -2.46
C GLN A 193 -12.45 -4.33 -3.61
N ARG A 194 -11.95 -5.53 -3.29
CA ARG A 194 -11.61 -6.54 -4.32
C ARG A 194 -12.80 -6.97 -5.16
N TYR A 195 -13.98 -7.10 -4.55
CA TYR A 195 -15.20 -7.39 -5.30
C TYR A 195 -15.52 -6.28 -6.29
N LEU A 196 -15.45 -5.02 -5.86
CA LEU A 196 -15.66 -3.85 -6.71
C LEU A 196 -14.63 -3.72 -7.83
N ASP A 197 -13.38 -4.11 -7.59
CA ASP A 197 -12.30 -4.09 -8.59
C ASP A 197 -12.55 -5.07 -9.73
N ARG A 198 -13.29 -6.15 -9.49
CA ARG A 198 -13.66 -7.16 -10.49
C ARG A 198 -14.94 -6.82 -11.23
N GLN A 199 -15.72 -5.86 -10.74
CA GLN A 199 -16.96 -5.45 -11.39
C GLN A 199 -16.67 -4.47 -12.52
N THR A 200 -17.09 -4.82 -13.74
CA THR A 200 -17.01 -3.95 -14.93
C THR A 200 -18.27 -3.11 -15.09
N ASP A 201 -19.38 -3.58 -14.54
CA ASP A 201 -20.69 -2.98 -14.66
C ASP A 201 -21.01 -1.94 -13.57
N ALA A 202 -22.19 -1.34 -13.63
CA ALA A 202 -22.69 -0.47 -12.57
C ALA A 202 -22.79 -1.24 -11.25
N ILE A 203 -22.33 -0.61 -10.15
CA ILE A 203 -22.38 -1.24 -8.85
C ILE A 203 -23.83 -1.32 -8.37
N ASP A 204 -24.29 -2.53 -8.15
CA ASP A 204 -25.51 -2.78 -7.42
C ASP A 204 -25.23 -2.79 -5.91
N ILE A 205 -25.65 -1.72 -5.23
CA ILE A 205 -25.48 -1.57 -3.78
C ILE A 205 -26.22 -2.65 -3.01
N GLU A 206 -27.37 -3.12 -3.51
CA GLU A 206 -28.14 -4.18 -2.85
C GLU A 206 -27.43 -5.51 -2.92
N GLU A 207 -26.83 -5.81 -4.08
CA GLU A 207 -26.01 -7.00 -4.25
C GLU A 207 -24.80 -6.97 -3.31
N VAL A 208 -24.10 -5.84 -3.20
CA VAL A 208 -22.97 -5.69 -2.25
C VAL A 208 -23.46 -5.91 -0.81
N CYS A 209 -24.55 -5.29 -0.40
CA CYS A 209 -25.10 -5.46 0.93
C CYS A 209 -25.48 -6.92 1.22
N ARG A 210 -26.12 -7.60 0.28
CA ARG A 210 -26.55 -9.00 0.40
C ARG A 210 -25.33 -9.92 0.47
N ARG A 211 -24.37 -9.75 -0.45
CA ARG A 211 -23.16 -10.59 -0.55
C ARG A 211 -22.28 -10.52 0.69
N PHE A 212 -22.14 -9.34 1.29
CA PHE A 212 -21.28 -9.12 2.44
C PHE A 212 -22.05 -9.06 3.78
N ALA A 213 -23.34 -9.39 3.77
CA ALA A 213 -24.20 -9.42 4.94
C ALA A 213 -24.08 -8.12 5.78
N MET A 214 -24.35 -6.96 5.16
CA MET A 214 -24.29 -5.68 5.85
C MET A 214 -25.40 -4.72 5.38
N SER A 215 -25.76 -3.78 6.26
CA SER A 215 -26.73 -2.76 5.91
C SER A 215 -26.14 -1.69 5.00
N ARG A 216 -26.98 -1.01 4.21
CA ARG A 216 -26.57 0.15 3.41
C ARG A 216 -25.88 1.21 4.28
N ALA A 217 -26.40 1.52 5.46
CA ALA A 217 -25.82 2.51 6.36
C ALA A 217 -24.40 2.12 6.81
N SER A 218 -24.17 0.85 7.13
CA SER A 218 -22.84 0.34 7.49
C SER A 218 -21.89 0.37 6.31
N LEU A 219 -22.36 0.04 5.10
CA LEU A 219 -21.57 0.10 3.88
C LEU A 219 -21.15 1.54 3.57
N TYR A 220 -22.06 2.49 3.63
CA TYR A 220 -21.74 3.90 3.37
C TYR A 220 -20.75 4.48 4.40
N ARG A 221 -20.94 4.20 5.70
CA ARG A 221 -19.98 4.63 6.74
C ARG A 221 -18.60 4.04 6.52
N MET A 222 -18.52 2.77 6.12
CA MET A 222 -17.23 2.09 5.87
C MET A 222 -16.40 2.78 4.77
N PHE A 223 -17.04 3.42 3.79
CA PHE A 223 -16.39 4.05 2.63
C PHE A 223 -16.54 5.58 2.61
N GLU A 224 -17.01 6.19 3.70
CA GLU A 224 -17.21 7.64 3.79
C GLU A 224 -15.88 8.41 3.61
N ALA A 225 -14.82 7.95 4.26
CA ALA A 225 -13.47 8.53 4.15
C ALA A 225 -12.89 8.47 2.72
N ASP A 226 -13.34 7.50 1.90
CA ASP A 226 -12.93 7.36 0.49
C ASP A 226 -13.74 8.28 -0.46
N GLY A 227 -14.62 9.09 0.09
CA GLY A 227 -15.56 9.93 -0.67
C GLY A 227 -16.75 9.16 -1.22
N GLY A 228 -17.07 8.01 -0.63
CA GLY A 228 -18.20 7.15 -0.93
C GLY A 228 -17.88 6.00 -1.91
N LEU A 229 -18.66 4.92 -1.77
CA LEU A 229 -18.47 3.67 -2.51
C LEU A 229 -18.53 3.85 -4.04
N VAL A 230 -19.45 4.67 -4.54
CA VAL A 230 -19.62 4.91 -6.00
C VAL A 230 -18.40 5.63 -6.58
N ARG A 231 -17.85 6.59 -5.82
CA ARG A 231 -16.65 7.31 -6.23
C ARG A 231 -15.44 6.39 -6.25
N LEU A 232 -15.27 5.59 -5.20
CA LEU A 232 -14.19 4.60 -5.12
C LEU A 232 -14.22 3.64 -6.31
N ALA A 233 -15.36 3.06 -6.60
CA ALA A 233 -15.52 2.15 -7.71
C ALA A 233 -15.24 2.80 -9.07
N ARG A 234 -15.68 4.04 -9.25
CA ARG A 234 -15.37 4.79 -10.48
C ARG A 234 -13.88 5.04 -10.62
N GLN A 235 -13.19 5.39 -9.52
CA GLN A 235 -11.73 5.57 -9.53
C GLN A 235 -11.01 4.28 -9.90
N ARG A 236 -11.42 3.14 -9.32
CA ARG A 236 -10.85 1.83 -9.63
C ARG A 236 -11.01 1.46 -11.11
N ARG A 237 -12.20 1.65 -11.67
CA ARG A 237 -12.44 1.40 -13.12
C ARG A 237 -11.52 2.25 -14.00
N LEU A 238 -11.29 3.51 -13.65
CA LEU A 238 -10.35 4.38 -14.37
C LEU A 238 -8.90 3.88 -14.27
N GLN A 239 -8.50 3.35 -13.12
CA GLN A 239 -7.16 2.77 -12.91
C GLN A 239 -6.95 1.49 -13.74
N CYS A 240 -7.93 0.58 -13.73
CA CYS A 240 -7.88 -0.62 -14.56
C CYS A 240 -7.82 -0.28 -16.05
N ALA A 241 -8.59 0.73 -16.48
CA ALA A 241 -8.55 1.23 -17.85
C ALA A 241 -7.18 1.84 -18.19
N LEU A 242 -6.55 2.60 -17.29
CA LEU A 242 -5.19 3.13 -17.48
C LEU A 242 -4.17 1.99 -17.63
N ALA A 243 -4.21 1.00 -16.76
CA ALA A 243 -3.30 -0.15 -16.83
C ALA A 243 -3.44 -0.88 -18.18
N GLN A 244 -4.67 -1.05 -18.68
CA GLN A 244 -4.92 -1.67 -19.96
C GLN A 244 -4.47 -0.79 -21.15
N LEU A 245 -4.71 0.52 -21.11
CA LEU A 245 -4.27 1.48 -22.13
C LEU A 245 -2.74 1.51 -22.29
N THR A 246 -2.00 1.36 -21.19
CA THR A 246 -0.54 1.42 -21.15
C THR A 246 0.13 0.05 -21.35
N SER A 247 -0.65 -1.03 -21.38
CA SER A 247 -0.15 -2.39 -21.61
C SER A 247 0.19 -2.65 -23.09
N PRO A 248 1.35 -3.27 -23.40
CA PRO A 248 1.75 -3.60 -24.77
C PRO A 248 0.76 -4.50 -25.50
N GLY A 249 0.20 -5.48 -24.80
CA GLY A 249 -0.75 -6.45 -25.36
C GLY A 249 -2.09 -5.85 -25.84
N HIS A 250 -2.37 -4.59 -25.42
CA HIS A 250 -3.64 -3.94 -25.71
C HIS A 250 -3.52 -2.70 -26.62
N ARG A 251 -2.36 -2.50 -27.26
CA ARG A 251 -2.11 -1.32 -28.14
C ARG A 251 -3.10 -1.19 -29.30
N HIS A 252 -3.53 -2.31 -29.85
CA HIS A 252 -4.47 -2.38 -30.97
C HIS A 252 -5.92 -2.11 -30.58
N ARG A 253 -6.25 -2.14 -29.29
CA ARG A 253 -7.63 -1.92 -28.82
C ARG A 253 -7.99 -0.45 -28.86
N ARG A 254 -9.20 -0.16 -29.35
CA ARG A 254 -9.72 1.20 -29.39
C ARG A 254 -10.01 1.70 -27.97
N VAL A 255 -9.89 3.02 -27.76
CA VAL A 255 -10.17 3.65 -26.46
C VAL A 255 -11.64 3.41 -26.04
N VAL A 256 -12.55 3.44 -27.00
CA VAL A 256 -13.98 3.16 -26.77
C VAL A 256 -14.21 1.75 -26.25
N ASP A 257 -13.51 0.75 -26.80
CA ASP A 257 -13.67 -0.66 -26.39
C ASP A 257 -13.21 -0.86 -24.94
N ILE A 258 -12.11 -0.21 -24.58
CA ILE A 258 -11.61 -0.20 -23.20
C ILE A 258 -12.59 0.53 -22.27
N ALA A 259 -13.14 1.67 -22.69
CA ALA A 259 -14.12 2.41 -21.91
C ALA A 259 -15.36 1.55 -21.60
N LEU A 260 -15.93 0.89 -22.63
CA LEU A 260 -17.11 0.02 -22.50
C LEU A 260 -16.80 -1.17 -21.59
N GLN A 261 -15.64 -1.83 -21.78
CA GLN A 261 -15.22 -2.96 -20.93
C GLN A 261 -15.11 -2.58 -19.44
N HIS A 262 -14.77 -1.33 -19.15
CA HIS A 262 -14.68 -0.84 -17.77
C HIS A 262 -15.98 -0.13 -17.31
N GLY A 263 -17.12 -0.43 -17.94
CA GLY A 263 -18.44 0.00 -17.50
C GLY A 263 -18.71 1.50 -17.65
N PHE A 264 -18.10 2.15 -18.65
CA PHE A 264 -18.46 3.51 -19.06
C PHE A 264 -19.46 3.47 -20.21
N ALA A 265 -20.61 4.10 -20.03
CA ALA A 265 -21.69 4.07 -21.03
C ALA A 265 -21.31 4.77 -22.35
N THR A 266 -20.37 5.72 -22.33
CA THR A 266 -19.95 6.48 -23.51
C THR A 266 -18.46 6.80 -23.47
N GLU A 267 -17.81 6.86 -24.62
CA GLU A 267 -16.41 7.25 -24.77
C GLU A 267 -16.16 8.68 -24.23
N SER A 268 -17.04 9.62 -24.54
CA SER A 268 -16.92 11.00 -24.08
C SER A 268 -17.05 11.13 -22.57
N GLY A 269 -17.90 10.32 -21.94
CA GLY A 269 -18.03 10.22 -20.48
C GLY A 269 -16.77 9.64 -19.84
N PHE A 270 -16.17 8.65 -20.47
CA PHE A 270 -14.88 8.07 -20.05
C PHE A 270 -13.75 9.09 -20.16
N ILE A 271 -13.57 9.73 -21.33
CA ILE A 271 -12.49 10.72 -21.56
C ILE A 271 -12.56 11.86 -20.55
N ARG A 272 -13.75 12.42 -20.27
CA ARG A 272 -13.92 13.47 -19.25
C ARG A 272 -13.57 12.98 -17.86
N ALA A 273 -14.00 11.77 -17.47
CA ALA A 273 -13.70 11.19 -16.19
C ALA A 273 -12.20 10.90 -16.02
N PHE A 274 -11.59 10.37 -17.07
CA PHE A 274 -10.17 10.04 -17.12
C PHE A 274 -9.29 11.28 -17.01
N ARG A 275 -9.57 12.33 -17.82
CA ARG A 275 -8.88 13.63 -17.71
C ARG A 275 -9.01 14.26 -16.34
N ARG A 276 -10.21 14.25 -15.76
CA ARG A 276 -10.43 14.80 -14.41
C ARG A 276 -9.64 14.04 -13.33
N HIS A 277 -9.43 12.73 -13.51
CA HIS A 277 -8.74 11.90 -12.53
C HIS A 277 -7.24 11.85 -12.71
N PHE A 278 -6.73 11.81 -13.96
CA PHE A 278 -5.30 11.66 -14.27
C PHE A 278 -4.64 12.91 -14.85
N GLY A 279 -5.39 13.95 -15.13
CA GLY A 279 -4.89 15.20 -15.73
C GLY A 279 -4.56 15.12 -17.23
N ILE A 280 -4.59 13.94 -17.83
CA ILE A 280 -4.25 13.68 -19.24
C ILE A 280 -5.36 12.89 -19.93
N SER A 281 -5.40 12.90 -21.28
CA SER A 281 -6.35 12.07 -22.01
C SER A 281 -5.93 10.59 -22.07
N PRO A 282 -6.88 9.64 -22.29
CA PRO A 282 -6.54 8.24 -22.52
C PRO A 282 -5.55 8.02 -23.68
N GLY A 283 -5.67 8.82 -24.75
CA GLY A 283 -4.76 8.80 -25.89
C GLY A 283 -3.34 9.22 -25.51
N ASP A 284 -3.20 10.33 -24.78
CA ASP A 284 -1.91 10.84 -24.30
C ASP A 284 -1.24 9.83 -23.34
N ALA A 285 -2.01 9.20 -22.45
CA ALA A 285 -1.52 8.16 -21.55
C ALA A 285 -0.93 6.97 -22.32
N ARG A 286 -1.60 6.55 -23.41
CA ARG A 286 -1.13 5.48 -24.30
C ARG A 286 0.14 5.89 -25.04
N ALA A 287 0.18 7.10 -25.62
CA ALA A 287 1.34 7.62 -26.33
C ALA A 287 2.57 7.71 -25.41
N ALA A 288 2.42 8.30 -24.23
CA ALA A 288 3.49 8.39 -23.23
C ALA A 288 4.03 7.04 -22.76
N ALA A 289 3.22 5.99 -22.76
CA ALA A 289 3.66 4.63 -22.47
C ALA A 289 4.42 3.97 -23.64
N ALA A 290 4.14 4.39 -24.87
CA ALA A 290 4.85 3.93 -26.07
C ALA A 290 6.25 4.57 -26.15
N ASP A 291 6.35 5.89 -25.93
CA ASP A 291 7.60 6.66 -26.04
C ASP A 291 8.65 6.25 -24.99
N ARG A 292 8.25 5.94 -23.77
CA ARG A 292 9.16 5.47 -22.70
C ARG A 292 9.90 4.16 -23.00
N ARG A 293 9.49 3.42 -24.03
CA ARG A 293 10.10 2.13 -24.39
C ARG A 293 10.97 2.20 -25.63
N VAL A 294 10.90 3.29 -26.40
CA VAL A 294 11.77 3.53 -27.56
C VAL A 294 13.13 4.11 -27.08
N GLY A 295 13.15 4.65 -25.87
CA GLY A 295 14.35 5.24 -25.24
C GLY A 295 15.06 4.35 -24.20
N SER A 296 14.68 3.06 -24.10
CA SER A 296 15.32 2.03 -23.27
C SER A 296 15.81 0.91 -24.16
#